data_56a5105277c4e23fd76d3292650a98ee
#
_entry.id   56a5105277c4e23fd76d3292650a98ee
#
_cell.length_a   1.000
_cell.length_b   1.000
_cell.length_c   1.000
_cell.angle_alpha   90.00
_cell.angle_beta   90.00
_cell.angle_gamma   90.00
#
_symmetry.space_group_name_H-M   'P 1'
#
loop_
_entity.id
_entity.type
_entity.pdbx_description
1 polymer ?
#
loop_
_entity_poly.entity_id
_entity_poly.type
_entity_poly.pdbx_seq_one_letter_code
_entity_poly.pdbx_strand_id
1 'polypeptide(L)'
;IKEAEGVTKVIFGKPIDLNSNESINTDYDNLSFVKNKTELQTRWKEIIVFSTLSSFITKQKEEVTKKEKDAKYEPKKDEELRKESIEATQKTISEMFNMYNDITREEWFSIFVNAITETFDPHSNYMAPDVKEGFDRDMSGKFEGIGAQLQKKTDGIAITNVILGGPVWKGKLLEVGDQILKVGQGSAEPVDVVGMRLDDAVKLIKGPKGTEVRLTVKRVD
;
A
#
# COMPACT_ATOMS: atom_id res chain seq x y z
N ILE A 1 5.57 16.56 3.49
CA ILE A 1 5.92 15.23 3.01
C ILE A 1 7.34 15.23 2.47
N LYS A 2 7.68 15.96 1.40
CA LYS A 2 9.03 15.99 0.77
C LYS A 2 10.17 16.29 1.76
N GLU A 3 9.94 17.18 2.73
CA GLU A 3 10.94 17.50 3.75
C GLU A 3 11.17 16.33 4.70
N ALA A 4 10.10 15.67 5.16
CA ALA A 4 10.17 14.48 5.99
C ALA A 4 10.86 13.32 5.26
N GLU A 5 10.53 13.08 3.99
CA GLU A 5 11.20 12.09 3.14
C GLU A 5 12.71 12.37 3.01
N GLY A 6 13.09 13.64 2.80
CA GLY A 6 14.50 14.05 2.78
C GLY A 6 15.22 13.76 4.12
N VAL A 7 14.55 14.02 5.22
CA VAL A 7 15.07 13.74 6.57
C VAL A 7 15.29 12.25 6.79
N THR A 8 14.34 11.41 6.44
CA THR A 8 14.47 9.94 6.62
C THR A 8 15.60 9.36 5.78
N LYS A 9 15.80 9.83 4.54
CA LYS A 9 16.95 9.44 3.70
C LYS A 9 18.28 9.76 4.36
N VAL A 10 18.40 10.92 5.02
CA VAL A 10 19.62 11.31 5.75
C VAL A 10 19.84 10.41 6.97
N ILE A 11 18.78 10.01 7.67
CA ILE A 11 18.87 9.14 8.85
C ILE A 11 19.33 7.74 8.44
N PHE A 12 18.71 7.14 7.40
CA PHE A 12 19.10 5.82 6.89
C PHE A 12 20.51 5.79 6.25
N GLY A 13 21.04 6.95 5.83
CA GLY A 13 22.42 7.08 5.36
C GLY A 13 23.48 7.00 6.48
N LYS A 14 23.06 6.90 7.75
CA LYS A 14 23.93 6.80 8.92
C LYS A 14 23.68 5.49 9.66
N PRO A 15 24.66 4.97 10.43
CA PRO A 15 24.43 3.83 11.31
C PRO A 15 23.30 4.12 12.30
N ILE A 16 22.34 3.19 12.42
CA ILE A 16 21.23 3.27 13.38
C ILE A 16 21.67 2.57 14.66
N ASP A 17 21.80 3.32 15.74
CA ASP A 17 22.07 2.76 17.06
C ASP A 17 20.77 2.26 17.71
N LEU A 18 20.70 0.95 17.94
CA LEU A 18 19.57 0.29 18.59
C LEU A 18 19.83 0.05 20.10
N ASN A 19 20.98 0.44 20.62
CA ASN A 19 21.33 0.25 22.04
C ASN A 19 21.15 1.54 22.86
N SER A 20 20.47 2.54 22.30
CA SER A 20 20.17 3.79 23.00
C SER A 20 19.24 3.54 24.20
N ASN A 21 19.54 4.22 25.32
CA ASN A 21 18.67 4.26 26.50
C ASN A 21 17.66 5.43 26.43
N GLU A 22 17.42 5.99 25.25
CA GLU A 22 16.46 7.08 25.04
C GLU A 22 15.04 6.57 25.23
N SER A 23 14.20 7.36 25.92
CA SER A 23 12.76 7.10 26.00
C SER A 23 12.06 7.74 24.82
N ILE A 24 11.17 7.00 24.17
CA ILE A 24 10.37 7.48 23.03
C ILE A 24 8.93 7.62 23.48
N ASN A 25 8.32 8.78 23.19
CA ASN A 25 6.89 8.97 23.39
C ASN A 25 6.12 8.33 22.23
N THR A 26 5.34 7.29 22.52
CA THR A 26 4.52 6.57 21.53
C THR A 26 3.06 7.03 21.51
N ASP A 27 2.69 8.03 22.33
CA ASP A 27 1.36 8.64 22.32
C ASP A 27 1.29 9.70 21.19
N TYR A 28 1.20 9.23 19.96
CA TYR A 28 1.19 10.09 18.78
C TYR A 28 -0.02 11.01 18.69
N ASP A 29 -1.14 10.65 19.31
CA ASP A 29 -2.39 11.43 19.27
C ASP A 29 -2.28 12.73 20.08
N ASN A 30 -1.46 12.72 21.13
CA ASN A 30 -1.22 13.87 22.01
C ASN A 30 0.09 14.62 21.72
N LEU A 31 0.85 14.20 20.70
CA LEU A 31 2.07 14.90 20.31
C LEU A 31 1.78 16.21 19.57
N SER A 32 2.39 17.30 20.04
CA SER A 32 2.36 18.59 19.32
C SER A 32 2.99 18.48 17.93
N PHE A 33 2.52 19.29 17.00
CA PHE A 33 3.19 19.41 15.70
C PHE A 33 4.63 19.91 15.86
N VAL A 34 5.54 19.39 15.04
CA VAL A 34 6.93 19.83 14.99
C VAL A 34 7.01 21.28 14.51
N LYS A 35 7.84 22.11 15.18
CA LYS A 35 7.95 23.54 14.91
C LYS A 35 9.08 23.90 13.95
N ASN A 36 10.05 23.01 13.79
CA ASN A 36 11.23 23.24 12.99
C ASN A 36 11.85 21.93 12.48
N LYS A 37 12.82 22.06 11.59
CA LYS A 37 13.49 20.93 10.95
C LYS A 37 14.26 20.04 11.93
N THR A 38 14.80 20.59 13.00
CA THR A 38 15.53 19.83 14.03
C THR A 38 14.59 18.92 14.79
N GLU A 39 13.43 19.44 15.21
CA GLU A 39 12.38 18.62 15.85
C GLU A 39 11.84 17.55 14.91
N LEU A 40 11.69 17.87 13.61
CA LEU A 40 11.30 16.90 12.59
C LEU A 40 12.34 15.77 12.47
N GLN A 41 13.62 16.10 12.45
CA GLN A 41 14.71 15.11 12.40
C GLN A 41 14.72 14.21 13.65
N THR A 42 14.56 14.80 14.84
CA THR A 42 14.50 14.05 16.10
C THR A 42 13.33 13.09 16.09
N ARG A 43 12.14 13.55 15.74
CA ARG A 43 10.93 12.71 15.70
C ARG A 43 11.05 11.55 14.69
N TRP A 44 11.57 11.82 13.50
CA TRP A 44 11.79 10.74 12.52
C TRP A 44 12.87 9.75 12.95
N LYS A 45 13.94 10.23 13.63
CA LYS A 45 14.94 9.35 14.23
C LYS A 45 14.29 8.41 15.25
N GLU A 46 13.47 8.94 16.15
CA GLU A 46 12.75 8.18 17.18
C GLU A 46 11.84 7.12 16.54
N ILE A 47 11.04 7.50 15.54
CA ILE A 47 10.15 6.59 14.81
C ILE A 47 10.95 5.47 14.14
N ILE A 48 12.05 5.79 13.47
CA ILE A 48 12.88 4.82 12.76
C ILE A 48 13.55 3.85 13.74
N VAL A 49 14.13 4.37 14.84
CA VAL A 49 14.76 3.54 15.87
C VAL A 49 13.74 2.60 16.50
N PHE A 50 12.58 3.12 16.91
CA PHE A 50 11.51 2.32 17.51
C PHE A 50 10.97 1.23 16.56
N SER A 51 10.69 1.59 15.31
CA SER A 51 10.19 0.64 14.32
C SER A 51 11.23 -0.45 14.00
N THR A 52 12.49 -0.06 13.89
CA THR A 52 13.59 -1.01 13.64
C THR A 52 13.80 -1.94 14.84
N LEU A 53 13.77 -1.41 16.07
CA LEU A 53 13.90 -2.21 17.29
C LEU A 53 12.73 -3.19 17.43
N SER A 54 11.51 -2.73 17.17
CA SER A 54 10.31 -3.59 17.19
C SER A 54 10.39 -4.72 16.18
N SER A 55 10.84 -4.43 14.96
CA SER A 55 11.09 -5.43 13.91
C SER A 55 12.17 -6.43 14.33
N PHE A 56 13.27 -5.94 14.93
CA PHE A 56 14.37 -6.78 15.40
C PHE A 56 13.92 -7.75 16.50
N ILE A 57 13.20 -7.26 17.51
CA ILE A 57 12.67 -8.10 18.60
C ILE A 57 11.69 -9.15 18.05
N THR A 58 10.85 -8.79 17.08
CA THR A 58 9.93 -9.73 16.44
C THR A 58 10.68 -10.84 15.73
N LYS A 59 11.71 -10.49 14.94
CA LYS A 59 12.55 -11.47 14.24
C LYS A 59 13.31 -12.38 15.20
N GLN A 60 13.83 -11.85 16.32
CA GLN A 60 14.48 -12.67 17.34
C GLN A 60 13.51 -13.71 17.93
N LYS A 61 12.27 -13.31 18.23
CA LYS A 61 11.23 -14.24 18.73
C LYS A 61 10.87 -15.31 17.69
N GLU A 62 10.82 -14.93 16.40
CA GLU A 62 10.59 -15.91 15.32
C GLU A 62 11.71 -16.93 15.22
N GLU A 63 12.98 -16.51 15.33
CA GLU A 63 14.13 -17.41 15.30
C GLU A 63 14.12 -18.39 16.49
N VAL A 64 13.78 -17.90 17.70
CA VAL A 64 13.60 -18.77 18.87
C VAL A 64 12.50 -19.80 18.61
N THR A 65 11.34 -19.37 18.10
CA THR A 65 10.21 -20.25 17.80
C THR A 65 10.57 -21.29 16.74
N LYS A 66 11.35 -20.93 15.72
CA LYS A 66 11.84 -21.89 14.70
C LYS A 66 12.76 -22.93 15.33
N LYS A 67 13.66 -22.52 16.21
CA LYS A 67 14.58 -23.42 16.93
C LYS A 67 13.85 -24.39 17.85
N GLU A 68 12.78 -23.94 18.51
CA GLU A 68 11.93 -24.80 19.34
C GLU A 68 11.20 -25.85 18.51
N LYS A 69 10.78 -25.52 17.27
CA LYS A 69 10.09 -26.44 16.37
C LYS A 69 11.02 -27.42 15.66
N ASP A 70 12.23 -26.98 15.35
CA ASP A 70 13.26 -27.80 14.69
C ASP A 70 14.60 -27.67 15.40
N ALA A 71 14.97 -28.70 16.15
CA ALA A 71 16.24 -28.73 16.89
C ALA A 71 17.48 -28.62 15.99
N LYS A 72 17.38 -28.91 14.69
CA LYS A 72 18.46 -28.78 13.73
C LYS A 72 18.55 -27.39 13.10
N TYR A 73 17.53 -26.56 13.31
CA TYR A 73 17.54 -25.19 12.80
C TYR A 73 18.65 -24.36 13.45
N GLU A 74 19.45 -23.69 12.67
CA GLU A 74 20.47 -22.74 13.14
C GLU A 74 19.91 -21.32 13.06
N PRO A 75 19.66 -20.64 14.20
CA PRO A 75 19.12 -19.28 14.20
C PRO A 75 20.12 -18.29 13.56
N LYS A 76 19.58 -17.29 12.91
CA LYS A 76 20.36 -16.17 12.38
C LYS A 76 21.05 -15.40 13.51
N LYS A 77 22.21 -14.81 13.20
CA LYS A 77 22.93 -13.97 14.14
C LYS A 77 22.23 -12.61 14.31
N ASP A 78 22.39 -12.03 15.50
CA ASP A 78 21.81 -10.72 15.82
C ASP A 78 22.21 -9.62 14.83
N GLU A 79 23.45 -9.64 14.31
CA GLU A 79 23.91 -8.68 13.29
C GLU A 79 23.10 -8.78 11.98
N GLU A 80 22.80 -10.00 11.55
CA GLU A 80 21.97 -10.25 10.35
C GLU A 80 20.55 -9.78 10.59
N LEU A 81 19.96 -10.14 11.73
CA LEU A 81 18.61 -9.71 12.09
C LEU A 81 18.49 -8.19 12.21
N ARG A 82 19.51 -7.51 12.75
CA ARG A 82 19.57 -6.04 12.80
C ARG A 82 19.58 -5.43 11.41
N LYS A 83 20.41 -5.95 10.51
CA LYS A 83 20.48 -5.50 9.12
C LYS A 83 19.14 -5.67 8.41
N GLU A 84 18.56 -6.87 8.49
CA GLU A 84 17.25 -7.15 7.89
C GLU A 84 16.13 -6.26 8.47
N SER A 85 16.22 -5.90 9.76
CA SER A 85 15.24 -5.03 10.39
C SER A 85 15.36 -3.57 9.94
N ILE A 86 16.58 -3.08 9.73
CA ILE A 86 16.82 -1.75 9.15
C ILE A 86 16.29 -1.70 7.71
N GLU A 87 16.59 -2.70 6.88
CA GLU A 87 16.11 -2.79 5.51
C GLU A 87 14.59 -2.85 5.43
N ALA A 88 13.95 -3.66 6.29
CA ALA A 88 12.50 -3.76 6.38
C ALA A 88 11.87 -2.42 6.78
N THR A 89 12.41 -1.74 7.80
CA THR A 89 11.92 -0.41 8.24
C THR A 89 12.09 0.62 7.13
N GLN A 90 13.24 0.65 6.46
CA GLN A 90 13.48 1.55 5.34
C GLN A 90 12.49 1.32 4.20
N LYS A 91 12.22 0.07 3.87
CA LYS A 91 11.23 -0.31 2.86
C LYS A 91 9.84 0.19 3.23
N THR A 92 9.38 -0.09 4.46
CA THR A 92 8.06 0.31 4.95
C THR A 92 7.89 1.84 4.90
N ILE A 93 8.89 2.60 5.36
CA ILE A 93 8.86 4.07 5.34
C ILE A 93 8.87 4.60 3.89
N SER A 94 9.64 3.99 3.01
CA SER A 94 9.66 4.37 1.59
C SER A 94 8.30 4.10 0.92
N GLU A 95 7.68 2.96 1.18
CA GLU A 95 6.34 2.61 0.69
C GLU A 95 5.28 3.59 1.21
N MET A 96 5.37 3.98 2.49
CA MET A 96 4.50 5.01 3.07
C MET A 96 4.64 6.36 2.34
N PHE A 97 5.87 6.83 2.09
CA PHE A 97 6.05 8.09 1.35
C PHE A 97 5.57 7.98 -0.10
N ASN A 98 5.78 6.84 -0.77
CA ASN A 98 5.24 6.60 -2.10
C ASN A 98 3.72 6.71 -2.10
N MET A 99 3.04 6.09 -1.12
CA MET A 99 1.59 6.18 -0.96
C MET A 99 1.12 7.65 -0.82
N TYR A 100 1.81 8.45 0.01
CA TYR A 100 1.47 9.88 0.15
C TYR A 100 1.77 10.71 -1.10
N ASN A 101 2.82 10.37 -1.84
CA ASN A 101 3.17 11.07 -3.08
C ASN A 101 2.21 10.71 -4.24
N ASP A 102 1.57 9.54 -4.16
CA ASP A 102 0.57 9.08 -5.12
C ASP A 102 -0.80 9.75 -4.92
N ILE A 103 -1.05 10.43 -3.78
CA ILE A 103 -2.31 11.13 -3.53
C ILE A 103 -2.46 12.29 -4.53
N THR A 104 -3.52 12.27 -5.31
CA THR A 104 -3.82 13.30 -6.31
C THR A 104 -4.31 14.60 -5.65
N ARG A 105 -4.33 15.68 -6.44
CA ARG A 105 -4.85 16.98 -5.98
C ARG A 105 -6.33 16.89 -5.58
N GLU A 106 -7.11 16.12 -6.31
CA GLU A 106 -8.53 15.88 -6.07
C GLU A 106 -8.76 15.13 -4.76
N GLU A 107 -7.93 14.12 -4.50
CA GLU A 107 -7.96 13.38 -3.23
C GLU A 107 -7.56 14.29 -2.05
N TRP A 108 -6.50 15.11 -2.19
CA TRP A 108 -6.14 16.10 -1.19
C TRP A 108 -7.26 17.10 -0.92
N PHE A 109 -7.95 17.56 -1.98
CA PHE A 109 -9.12 18.42 -1.84
C PHE A 109 -10.24 17.73 -1.07
N SER A 110 -10.53 16.48 -1.37
CA SER A 110 -11.54 15.68 -0.66
C SER A 110 -11.21 15.52 0.82
N ILE A 111 -9.94 15.20 1.15
CA ILE A 111 -9.46 15.11 2.53
C ILE A 111 -9.66 16.44 3.26
N PHE A 112 -9.28 17.56 2.63
CA PHE A 112 -9.42 18.89 3.23
C PHE A 112 -10.89 19.25 3.48
N VAL A 113 -11.76 19.05 2.49
CA VAL A 113 -13.19 19.36 2.63
C VAL A 113 -13.84 18.47 3.69
N ASN A 114 -13.51 17.17 3.72
CA ASN A 114 -14.06 16.25 4.70
C ASN A 114 -13.60 16.56 6.11
N ALA A 115 -12.37 17.01 6.32
CA ALA A 115 -11.92 17.50 7.61
C ALA A 115 -12.74 18.69 8.13
N ILE A 116 -13.34 19.49 7.23
CA ILE A 116 -14.26 20.58 7.60
C ILE A 116 -15.67 20.05 7.87
N THR A 117 -16.23 19.23 6.96
CA THR A 117 -17.62 18.75 7.08
C THR A 117 -17.81 17.89 8.33
N GLU A 118 -16.85 17.04 8.67
CA GLU A 118 -16.86 16.18 9.84
C GLU A 118 -16.87 16.95 11.18
N THR A 119 -16.42 18.22 11.19
CA THR A 119 -16.53 19.07 12.40
C THR A 119 -17.97 19.50 12.68
N PHE A 120 -18.84 19.49 11.67
CA PHE A 120 -20.25 19.86 11.82
C PHE A 120 -21.15 18.64 12.01
N ASP A 121 -20.89 17.57 11.27
CA ASP A 121 -21.63 16.32 11.33
C ASP A 121 -20.77 15.15 10.86
N PRO A 122 -20.52 14.14 11.72
CA PRO A 122 -19.68 12.98 11.36
C PRO A 122 -20.26 12.10 10.25
N HIS A 123 -21.51 12.32 9.82
CA HIS A 123 -22.16 11.60 8.73
C HIS A 123 -22.19 12.39 7.43
N SER A 124 -21.70 13.63 7.44
CA SER A 124 -21.63 14.49 6.24
C SER A 124 -20.28 14.41 5.59
N ASN A 125 -20.24 13.81 4.39
CA ASN A 125 -19.00 13.64 3.62
C ASN A 125 -19.14 14.23 2.21
N TYR A 126 -18.11 14.93 1.77
CA TYR A 126 -17.92 15.28 0.37
C TYR A 126 -17.43 14.04 -0.40
N MET A 127 -18.10 13.69 -1.45
CA MET A 127 -17.66 12.66 -2.38
C MET A 127 -17.18 13.32 -3.68
N ALA A 128 -15.93 13.06 -4.06
CA ALA A 128 -15.44 13.43 -5.38
C ALA A 128 -16.28 12.75 -6.47
N PRO A 129 -16.39 13.31 -7.69
CA PRO A 129 -17.27 12.79 -8.74
C PRO A 129 -17.07 11.29 -9.04
N ASP A 130 -15.84 10.82 -9.10
CA ASP A 130 -15.52 9.42 -9.34
C ASP A 130 -15.89 8.50 -8.16
N VAL A 131 -15.69 8.98 -6.91
CA VAL A 131 -16.11 8.28 -5.70
C VAL A 131 -17.64 8.17 -5.65
N LYS A 132 -18.34 9.29 -5.97
CA LYS A 132 -19.80 9.30 -6.07
C LYS A 132 -20.32 8.35 -7.13
N GLU A 133 -19.72 8.34 -8.31
CA GLU A 133 -20.09 7.41 -9.39
C GLU A 133 -19.91 5.95 -8.95
N GLY A 134 -18.83 5.63 -8.21
CA GLY A 134 -18.62 4.34 -7.59
C GLY A 134 -19.73 3.98 -6.61
N PHE A 135 -20.05 4.89 -5.70
CA PHE A 135 -21.10 4.73 -4.71
C PHE A 135 -22.49 4.52 -5.36
N ASP A 136 -22.87 5.36 -6.32
CA ASP A 136 -24.14 5.24 -7.04
C ASP A 136 -24.27 3.90 -7.77
N ARG A 137 -23.15 3.40 -8.32
CA ARG A 137 -23.08 2.09 -8.98
C ARG A 137 -23.28 0.95 -7.99
N ASP A 138 -22.61 1.00 -6.85
CA ASP A 138 -22.70 -0.03 -5.81
C ASP A 138 -24.13 -0.07 -5.22
N MET A 139 -24.73 1.10 -5.02
CA MET A 139 -26.12 1.22 -4.57
C MET A 139 -27.14 0.74 -5.62
N SER A 140 -26.83 0.90 -6.91
CA SER A 140 -27.72 0.46 -7.99
C SER A 140 -27.74 -1.07 -8.19
N GLY A 141 -26.79 -1.80 -7.58
CA GLY A 141 -26.60 -3.23 -7.78
C GLY A 141 -26.18 -3.64 -9.20
N LYS A 142 -25.80 -2.67 -10.04
CA LYS A 142 -25.32 -2.92 -11.40
C LYS A 142 -23.81 -3.06 -11.40
N PHE A 143 -23.33 -4.28 -11.53
CA PHE A 143 -21.90 -4.54 -11.65
C PHE A 143 -21.48 -4.46 -13.12
N GLU A 144 -20.56 -3.54 -13.43
CA GLU A 144 -19.92 -3.42 -14.73
C GLU A 144 -18.43 -3.75 -14.59
N GLY A 145 -17.89 -4.48 -15.58
CA GLY A 145 -16.50 -4.89 -15.63
C GLY A 145 -16.33 -6.37 -15.96
N ILE A 146 -15.11 -6.87 -15.81
CA ILE A 146 -14.75 -8.25 -16.17
C ILE A 146 -15.30 -9.30 -15.19
N GLY A 147 -15.79 -8.92 -14.03
CA GLY A 147 -16.31 -9.85 -13.02
C GLY A 147 -15.21 -10.54 -12.22
N ALA A 148 -14.17 -9.79 -11.83
CA ALA A 148 -13.09 -10.24 -10.96
C ALA A 148 -12.78 -9.20 -9.88
N GLN A 149 -12.34 -9.65 -8.70
CA GLN A 149 -11.72 -8.80 -7.69
C GLN A 149 -10.21 -8.75 -7.94
N LEU A 150 -9.67 -7.55 -7.83
CA LEU A 150 -8.30 -7.24 -8.20
C LEU A 150 -7.51 -6.69 -7.02
N GLN A 151 -6.23 -7.03 -6.95
CA GLN A 151 -5.30 -6.52 -5.94
C GLN A 151 -3.98 -6.11 -6.60
N LYS A 152 -3.45 -4.95 -6.23
CA LYS A 152 -2.12 -4.50 -6.67
C LYS A 152 -1.05 -5.43 -6.08
N LYS A 153 -0.16 -5.92 -6.94
CA LYS A 153 1.09 -6.60 -6.60
C LYS A 153 2.28 -5.81 -7.14
N THR A 154 3.48 -6.17 -6.71
CA THR A 154 4.71 -5.50 -7.16
C THR A 154 4.93 -5.66 -8.67
N ASP A 155 4.53 -6.78 -9.23
CA ASP A 155 4.76 -7.22 -10.61
C ASP A 155 3.48 -7.25 -11.47
N GLY A 156 2.41 -6.57 -11.05
CA GLY A 156 1.17 -6.49 -11.80
C GLY A 156 -0.07 -6.38 -10.92
N ILE A 157 -1.23 -6.67 -11.50
CA ILE A 157 -2.51 -6.66 -10.80
C ILE A 157 -3.04 -8.08 -10.74
N ALA A 158 -3.04 -8.66 -9.54
CA ALA A 158 -3.48 -10.04 -9.32
C ALA A 158 -5.01 -10.14 -9.22
N ILE A 159 -5.56 -11.23 -9.77
CA ILE A 159 -6.94 -11.64 -9.57
C ILE A 159 -7.02 -12.39 -8.24
N THR A 160 -7.79 -11.86 -7.30
CA THR A 160 -7.98 -12.47 -5.97
C THR A 160 -9.26 -13.26 -5.85
N ASN A 161 -10.27 -12.93 -6.67
CA ASN A 161 -11.53 -13.65 -6.70
C ASN A 161 -12.22 -13.50 -8.06
N VAL A 162 -12.98 -14.51 -8.49
CA VAL A 162 -13.81 -14.48 -9.70
C VAL A 162 -15.27 -14.48 -9.29
N ILE A 163 -16.01 -13.47 -9.77
CA ILE A 163 -17.42 -13.28 -9.42
C ILE A 163 -18.30 -14.21 -10.27
N LEU A 164 -19.08 -15.04 -9.59
CA LEU A 164 -20.02 -15.98 -10.22
C LEU A 164 -20.98 -15.26 -11.18
N GLY A 165 -21.11 -15.77 -12.39
CA GLY A 165 -21.96 -15.19 -13.42
C GLY A 165 -21.38 -14.01 -14.19
N GLY A 166 -20.17 -13.52 -13.79
CA GLY A 166 -19.44 -12.48 -14.52
C GLY A 166 -18.83 -12.96 -15.84
N PRO A 167 -18.33 -12.04 -16.69
CA PRO A 167 -17.70 -12.39 -17.97
C PRO A 167 -16.53 -13.36 -17.83
N VAL A 168 -15.61 -13.13 -16.89
CA VAL A 168 -14.45 -14.01 -16.64
C VAL A 168 -14.89 -15.40 -16.21
N TRP A 169 -15.88 -15.50 -15.32
CA TRP A 169 -16.43 -16.80 -14.87
C TRP A 169 -17.08 -17.57 -16.01
N LYS A 170 -17.90 -16.90 -16.84
CA LYS A 170 -18.58 -17.53 -18.00
C LYS A 170 -17.61 -17.99 -19.07
N GLY A 171 -16.60 -17.16 -19.34
CA GLY A 171 -15.60 -17.44 -20.37
C GLY A 171 -14.51 -18.42 -19.92
N LYS A 172 -14.34 -18.67 -18.61
CA LYS A 172 -13.24 -19.45 -18.03
C LYS A 172 -11.87 -18.99 -18.53
N LEU A 173 -11.72 -17.68 -18.69
CA LEU A 173 -10.55 -17.08 -19.34
C LEU A 173 -9.43 -16.78 -18.35
N LEU A 174 -9.77 -16.53 -17.09
CA LEU A 174 -8.84 -16.11 -16.04
C LEU A 174 -9.14 -16.86 -14.75
N GLU A 175 -8.11 -17.08 -13.95
CA GLU A 175 -8.18 -17.79 -12.67
C GLU A 175 -7.65 -16.92 -11.52
N VAL A 176 -7.99 -17.32 -10.30
CA VAL A 176 -7.44 -16.67 -9.10
C VAL A 176 -5.93 -16.88 -9.06
N GLY A 177 -5.20 -15.78 -8.87
CA GLY A 177 -3.74 -15.75 -8.90
C GLY A 177 -3.15 -15.23 -10.21
N ASP A 178 -3.87 -15.28 -11.33
CA ASP A 178 -3.41 -14.68 -12.58
C ASP A 178 -3.09 -13.19 -12.38
N GLN A 179 -2.05 -12.71 -13.04
CA GLN A 179 -1.59 -11.33 -12.94
C GLN A 179 -1.78 -10.59 -14.26
N ILE A 180 -2.50 -9.49 -14.23
CA ILE A 180 -2.71 -8.61 -15.38
C ILE A 180 -1.49 -7.69 -15.49
N LEU A 181 -0.83 -7.72 -16.65
CA LEU A 181 0.35 -6.92 -16.96
C LEU A 181 0.01 -5.75 -17.88
N LYS A 182 -0.91 -5.96 -18.87
CA LYS A 182 -1.32 -4.91 -19.82
C LYS A 182 -2.81 -4.99 -20.08
N VAL A 183 -3.40 -3.84 -20.40
CA VAL A 183 -4.84 -3.67 -20.70
C VAL A 183 -5.00 -2.88 -22.00
N GLY A 184 -5.76 -3.39 -22.93
CA GLY A 184 -6.15 -2.72 -24.15
C GLY A 184 -7.68 -2.69 -24.31
N GLN A 185 -8.23 -1.52 -24.61
CA GLN A 185 -9.66 -1.35 -24.91
C GLN A 185 -9.89 -1.46 -26.42
N GLY A 186 -10.79 -2.38 -26.83
CA GLY A 186 -11.08 -2.61 -28.25
C GLY A 186 -9.80 -2.84 -29.08
N SER A 187 -9.55 -2.01 -30.08
CA SER A 187 -8.36 -2.08 -30.95
C SER A 187 -7.18 -1.21 -30.48
N ALA A 188 -7.32 -0.48 -29.36
CA ALA A 188 -6.26 0.39 -28.86
C ALA A 188 -5.00 -0.39 -28.43
N GLU A 189 -3.84 0.22 -28.52
CA GLU A 189 -2.60 -0.35 -28.02
C GLU A 189 -2.69 -0.68 -26.53
N PRO A 190 -2.25 -1.87 -26.09
CA PRO A 190 -2.30 -2.25 -24.69
C PRO A 190 -1.38 -1.38 -23.81
N VAL A 191 -1.94 -0.78 -22.79
CA VAL A 191 -1.24 0.01 -21.77
C VAL A 191 -0.67 -0.90 -20.71
N ASP A 192 0.60 -0.69 -20.33
CA ASP A 192 1.24 -1.40 -19.23
C ASP A 192 0.66 -0.91 -17.89
N VAL A 193 0.21 -1.85 -17.05
CA VAL A 193 -0.38 -1.55 -15.74
C VAL A 193 0.51 -1.97 -14.56
N VAL A 194 1.72 -2.46 -14.84
CA VAL A 194 2.69 -2.80 -13.79
C VAL A 194 3.13 -1.52 -13.07
N GLY A 195 3.02 -1.51 -11.74
CA GLY A 195 3.33 -0.33 -10.94
C GLY A 195 2.25 0.76 -10.90
N MET A 196 1.24 0.69 -11.79
CA MET A 196 0.11 1.63 -11.82
C MET A 196 -0.70 1.58 -10.51
N ARG A 197 -1.39 2.66 -10.17
CA ARG A 197 -2.38 2.64 -9.09
C ARG A 197 -3.53 1.70 -9.47
N LEU A 198 -4.04 0.97 -8.47
CA LEU A 198 -5.11 -0.01 -8.70
C LEU A 198 -6.34 0.64 -9.34
N ASP A 199 -6.73 1.82 -8.85
CA ASP A 199 -7.92 2.53 -9.33
C ASP A 199 -7.80 2.93 -10.81
N ASP A 200 -6.62 3.39 -11.22
CA ASP A 200 -6.36 3.78 -12.62
C ASP A 200 -6.38 2.56 -13.54
N ALA A 201 -5.78 1.45 -13.11
CA ALA A 201 -5.85 0.21 -13.85
C ALA A 201 -7.27 -0.36 -13.92
N VAL A 202 -8.04 -0.27 -12.83
CA VAL A 202 -9.46 -0.68 -12.80
C VAL A 202 -10.29 0.17 -13.78
N LYS A 203 -10.03 1.48 -13.89
CA LYS A 203 -10.69 2.34 -14.90
C LYS A 203 -10.41 1.85 -16.33
N LEU A 204 -9.16 1.45 -16.62
CA LEU A 204 -8.79 0.89 -17.93
C LEU A 204 -9.44 -0.48 -18.19
N ILE A 205 -9.54 -1.34 -17.16
CA ILE A 205 -10.11 -2.70 -17.27
C ILE A 205 -11.62 -2.64 -17.46
N LYS A 206 -12.32 -1.75 -16.76
CA LYS A 206 -13.79 -1.69 -16.80
C LYS A 206 -14.33 -1.37 -18.18
N GLY A 207 -13.89 -0.32 -18.82
CA GLY A 207 -14.44 0.16 -20.07
C GLY A 207 -15.97 0.40 -20.04
N PRO A 208 -16.56 0.91 -21.11
CA PRO A 208 -18.02 0.99 -21.25
C PRO A 208 -18.65 -0.41 -21.36
N LYS A 209 -19.89 -0.57 -20.85
CA LYS A 209 -20.61 -1.83 -20.94
C LYS A 209 -20.76 -2.32 -22.39
N GLY A 210 -20.45 -3.59 -22.61
CA GLY A 210 -20.55 -4.22 -23.93
C GLY A 210 -19.33 -4.00 -24.82
N THR A 211 -18.29 -3.32 -24.33
CA THR A 211 -17.01 -3.21 -25.04
C THR A 211 -16.10 -4.39 -24.75
N GLU A 212 -15.18 -4.65 -25.67
CA GLU A 212 -14.14 -5.68 -25.51
C GLU A 212 -12.93 -5.09 -24.78
N VAL A 213 -12.46 -5.80 -23.76
CA VAL A 213 -11.18 -5.54 -23.11
C VAL A 213 -10.22 -6.69 -23.35
N ARG A 214 -9.01 -6.37 -23.80
CA ARG A 214 -7.92 -7.34 -24.01
C ARG A 214 -6.92 -7.24 -22.88
N LEU A 215 -6.66 -8.36 -22.24
CA LEU A 215 -5.77 -8.44 -21.09
C LEU A 215 -4.53 -9.28 -21.44
N THR A 216 -3.34 -8.74 -21.21
CA THR A 216 -2.11 -9.55 -21.20
C THR A 216 -1.89 -10.01 -19.77
N VAL A 217 -1.86 -11.33 -19.58
CA VAL A 217 -1.77 -11.93 -18.26
C VAL A 217 -0.58 -12.86 -18.14
N LYS A 218 0.02 -12.88 -16.94
CA LYS A 218 0.95 -13.92 -16.50
C LYS A 218 0.14 -14.93 -15.68
N ARG A 219 0.14 -16.18 -16.13
CA ARG A 219 -0.52 -17.28 -15.41
C ARG A 219 0.26 -17.64 -14.16
N VAL A 220 -0.47 -18.13 -13.17
CA VAL A 220 0.13 -18.84 -12.05
C VAL A 220 0.24 -20.29 -12.46
N ASP A 221 1.45 -20.81 -12.47
CA ASP A 221 1.77 -22.24 -12.69
C ASP A 221 1.39 -23.06 -11.45
#